data_c10bc377b51904b7d4897ac567315c9e
#
_entry.id   c10bc377b51904b7d4897ac567315c9e
#
_cell.length_a   1.000
_cell.length_b   1.000
_cell.length_c   1.000
_cell.angle_alpha   90.00
_cell.angle_beta   90.00
_cell.angle_gamma   90.00
#
_symmetry.space_group_name_H-M   'P 1'
#
loop_
_entity.id
_entity.type
_entity.pdbx_description
1 polymer ?
#
loop_
_entity_poly.entity_id
_entity_poly.type
_entity_poly.pdbx_seq_one_letter_code
_entity_poly.pdbx_strand_id
1 'polypeptide(L)'
;LHLLSRRQRQMCIRDSNNNTFAGLVNWNYGLHYQFRITENFKLLAGALADINGGFVYNLRNTNNPASARAFLNLDASGMAIWHAKIKNYPLTFRYQVNVPVIGVMFSPHYGQSYYEIFTLGNSNGVVQFTSLHNQPSMRQMLSIDFPIRYAKMRFSYVADLQQSDVNDIRTHTYSHVFMVGFVKDLYLIRNKSGTPLPPAIRAY
;
A
#
# COMPACT_ATOMS: atom_id res chain seq x y z
N LEU A 1 40.02 0.03 1.03
CA LEU A 1 39.39 -1.17 1.69
C LEU A 1 38.82 -0.88 3.08
N HIS A 2 39.08 0.30 3.67
CA HIS A 2 38.57 0.65 5.00
C HIS A 2 37.22 1.41 5.03
N LEU A 3 36.70 1.81 3.89
CA LEU A 3 35.45 2.59 3.81
C LEU A 3 34.16 1.75 3.89
N LEU A 4 34.24 0.47 3.58
CA LEU A 4 33.07 -0.43 3.62
C LEU A 4 32.67 -0.88 5.03
N SER A 5 33.60 -0.89 5.98
CA SER A 5 33.30 -1.32 7.36
C SER A 5 32.58 -0.26 8.20
N ARG A 6 32.64 1.03 7.81
CA ARG A 6 31.92 2.11 8.52
C ARG A 6 30.42 2.13 8.23
N ARG A 7 29.96 1.70 7.07
CA ARG A 7 28.53 1.64 6.73
C ARG A 7 27.76 0.57 7.51
N GLN A 8 28.42 -0.51 7.92
CA GLN A 8 27.77 -1.58 8.69
C GLN A 8 27.57 -1.25 10.17
N ARG A 9 28.27 -0.29 10.74
CA ARG A 9 28.13 0.05 12.17
C ARG A 9 26.93 0.92 12.52
N GLN A 10 26.23 1.49 11.56
CA GLN A 10 24.99 2.24 11.81
C GLN A 10 23.75 1.36 12.01
N MET A 11 23.89 0.05 11.91
CA MET A 11 22.75 -0.82 11.70
C MET A 11 22.22 -1.53 12.94
N CYS A 12 22.77 -1.39 14.13
CA CYS A 12 22.24 -2.10 15.30
C CYS A 12 22.63 -1.45 16.63
N ILE A 13 22.17 -0.22 16.89
CA ILE A 13 21.95 0.14 18.29
C ILE A 13 20.44 0.15 18.50
N ARG A 14 19.91 -1.00 18.83
CA ARG A 14 18.57 -1.15 19.38
C ARG A 14 18.64 -0.70 20.83
N ASP A 15 18.71 0.61 21.02
CA ASP A 15 18.56 1.18 22.34
C ASP A 15 17.11 0.96 22.78
N SER A 16 16.92 0.23 23.86
CA SER A 16 15.64 -0.12 24.45
C SER A 16 14.77 1.09 24.85
N ASN A 17 15.29 2.31 24.77
CA ASN A 17 14.61 3.56 25.12
C ASN A 17 14.32 4.49 23.92
N ASN A 18 14.46 4.02 22.69
CA ASN A 18 14.17 4.83 21.51
C ASN A 18 12.75 4.57 21.01
N ASN A 19 11.83 5.48 21.27
CA ASN A 19 10.46 5.42 20.78
C ASN A 19 10.36 6.16 19.46
N THR A 20 9.93 5.44 18.42
CA THR A 20 9.61 6.00 17.11
C THR A 20 8.11 5.88 16.90
N PHE A 21 7.46 7.00 16.58
CA PHE A 21 6.06 7.04 16.21
C PHE A 21 5.94 7.21 14.70
N ALA A 22 5.06 6.44 14.06
CA ALA A 22 4.76 6.58 12.65
C ALA A 22 3.24 6.69 12.46
N GLY A 23 2.83 7.70 11.71
CA GLY A 23 1.44 7.86 11.24
C GLY A 23 1.43 7.87 9.73
N LEU A 24 0.75 6.90 9.10
CA LEU A 24 0.68 6.75 7.66
C LEU A 24 -0.79 6.65 7.22
N VAL A 25 -1.15 7.41 6.20
CA VAL A 25 -2.43 7.32 5.50
C VAL A 25 -2.17 6.84 4.09
N ASN A 26 -2.90 5.80 3.71
CA ASN A 26 -2.82 5.23 2.37
C ASN A 26 -4.21 5.28 1.72
N TRP A 27 -4.28 5.79 0.50
CA TRP A 27 -5.47 5.82 -0.32
C TRP A 27 -5.19 5.20 -1.68
N ASN A 28 -6.04 4.25 -2.06
CA ASN A 28 -5.90 3.50 -3.31
C ASN A 28 -7.15 3.63 -4.16
N TYR A 29 -6.96 3.89 -5.44
CA TYR A 29 -8.02 3.87 -6.45
C TYR A 29 -7.56 3.06 -7.65
N GLY A 30 -8.29 2.00 -7.99
CA GLY A 30 -7.88 1.07 -9.04
C GLY A 30 -8.98 0.69 -10.01
N LEU A 31 -8.56 0.42 -11.24
CA LEU A 31 -9.40 -0.14 -12.30
C LEU A 31 -8.83 -1.50 -12.68
N HIS A 32 -9.71 -2.50 -12.71
CA HIS A 32 -9.36 -3.87 -13.05
C HIS A 32 -10.24 -4.39 -14.17
N TYR A 33 -9.62 -5.06 -15.11
CA TYR A 33 -10.32 -5.86 -16.11
C TYR A 33 -10.46 -7.29 -15.60
N GLN A 34 -11.67 -7.85 -15.69
CA GLN A 34 -12.01 -9.16 -15.16
C GLN A 34 -11.97 -10.22 -16.24
N PHE A 35 -11.18 -11.27 -16.01
CA PHE A 35 -11.14 -12.49 -16.79
C PHE A 35 -11.88 -13.61 -16.06
N ARG A 36 -12.93 -14.15 -16.64
CA ARG A 36 -13.63 -15.32 -16.09
C ARG A 36 -12.96 -16.58 -16.58
N ILE A 37 -12.24 -17.27 -15.71
CA ILE A 37 -11.58 -18.55 -16.05
C ILE A 37 -12.57 -19.69 -15.89
N THR A 38 -13.31 -19.68 -14.77
CA THR A 38 -14.41 -20.61 -14.50
C THR A 38 -15.57 -19.88 -13.81
N GLU A 39 -16.70 -20.56 -13.60
CA GLU A 39 -17.82 -19.97 -12.84
C GLU A 39 -17.44 -19.55 -11.42
N ASN A 40 -16.52 -20.27 -10.80
CA ASN A 40 -16.12 -20.07 -9.43
C ASN A 40 -14.77 -19.33 -9.28
N PHE A 41 -14.03 -19.14 -10.37
CA PHE A 41 -12.69 -18.55 -10.33
C PHE A 41 -12.56 -17.42 -11.35
N LYS A 42 -12.11 -16.25 -10.86
CA LYS A 42 -11.92 -15.04 -11.66
C LYS A 42 -10.51 -14.50 -11.41
N LEU A 43 -9.88 -14.06 -12.47
CA LEU A 43 -8.65 -13.27 -12.41
C LEU A 43 -8.94 -11.85 -12.85
N LEU A 44 -8.33 -10.91 -12.17
CA LEU A 44 -8.41 -9.50 -12.51
C LEU A 44 -7.00 -8.96 -12.65
N ALA A 45 -6.79 -8.18 -13.71
CA ALA A 45 -5.55 -7.45 -13.91
C ALA A 45 -5.88 -5.99 -14.18
N GLY A 46 -5.07 -5.09 -13.65
CA GLY A 46 -5.35 -3.67 -13.77
C GLY A 46 -4.25 -2.78 -13.26
N ALA A 47 -4.59 -1.52 -13.13
CA ALA A 47 -3.72 -0.50 -12.57
C ALA A 47 -4.40 0.18 -11.38
N LEU A 48 -3.59 0.66 -10.45
CA LEU A 48 -4.03 1.25 -9.21
C LEU A 48 -3.19 2.50 -8.93
N ALA A 49 -3.86 3.63 -8.70
CA ALA A 49 -3.22 4.83 -8.17
C ALA A 49 -3.10 4.67 -6.65
N ASP A 50 -1.89 4.74 -6.12
CA ASP A 50 -1.57 4.61 -4.71
C ASP A 50 -1.00 5.93 -4.18
N ILE A 51 -1.72 6.55 -3.25
CA ILE A 51 -1.32 7.80 -2.59
C ILE A 51 -1.02 7.48 -1.15
N ASN A 52 0.21 7.76 -0.75
CA ASN A 52 0.65 7.62 0.62
C ASN A 52 1.15 8.96 1.18
N GLY A 53 0.73 9.26 2.38
CA GLY A 53 1.19 10.43 3.11
C GLY A 53 1.30 10.14 4.61
N GLY A 54 2.33 10.69 5.25
CA GLY A 54 2.50 10.51 6.67
C GLY A 54 3.79 11.06 7.21
N PHE A 55 4.10 10.65 8.41
CA PHE A 55 5.31 11.08 9.11
C PHE A 55 5.89 9.95 9.96
N VAL A 56 7.18 10.04 10.17
CA VAL A 56 7.91 9.24 11.17
C VAL A 56 8.56 10.20 12.14
N TYR A 57 8.27 10.05 13.42
CA TYR A 57 8.78 10.90 14.48
C TYR A 57 9.68 10.09 15.43
N ASN A 58 10.92 10.52 15.56
CA ASN A 58 11.92 9.89 16.42
C ASN A 58 12.28 10.82 17.58
N LEU A 59 11.96 10.42 18.80
CA LEU A 59 12.18 11.21 20.01
C LEU A 59 13.66 11.52 20.33
N ARG A 60 14.59 10.75 19.78
CA ARG A 60 16.04 10.95 20.02
C ARG A 60 16.71 11.89 19.03
N ASN A 61 16.10 12.14 17.90
CA ASN A 61 16.70 13.02 16.91
C ASN A 61 16.35 14.47 17.22
N THR A 62 17.28 15.18 17.85
CA THR A 62 17.08 16.58 18.26
C THR A 62 17.08 17.57 17.10
N ASN A 63 17.75 17.25 16.00
CA ASN A 63 17.92 18.17 14.87
C ASN A 63 16.78 18.07 13.84
N ASN A 64 16.29 16.85 13.55
CA ASN A 64 15.14 16.59 12.68
C ASN A 64 14.32 15.43 13.26
N PRO A 65 13.51 15.68 14.30
CA PRO A 65 12.75 14.61 14.97
C PRO A 65 11.66 14.02 14.06
N ALA A 66 11.12 14.81 13.13
CA ALA A 66 10.05 14.41 12.23
C ALA A 66 10.59 14.25 10.80
N SER A 67 10.26 13.15 10.14
CA SER A 67 10.46 12.99 8.70
C SER A 67 9.11 12.75 8.01
N ALA A 68 8.78 13.62 7.05
CA ALA A 68 7.59 13.45 6.21
C ALA A 68 7.84 12.35 5.18
N ARG A 69 6.80 11.57 4.92
CA ARG A 69 6.76 10.59 3.85
C ARG A 69 5.56 10.90 2.97
N ALA A 70 5.78 11.12 1.69
CA ALA A 70 4.72 11.28 0.73
C ALA A 70 5.14 10.67 -0.59
N PHE A 71 4.30 9.83 -1.16
CA PHE A 71 4.51 9.29 -2.49
C PHE A 71 3.19 9.04 -3.20
N LEU A 72 3.24 9.18 -4.51
CA LEU A 72 2.17 8.89 -5.44
C LEU A 72 2.69 7.89 -6.46
N ASN A 73 2.11 6.72 -6.52
CA ASN A 73 2.51 5.65 -7.42
C ASN A 73 1.37 5.22 -8.34
N LEU A 74 1.73 4.73 -9.50
CA LEU A 74 0.90 3.91 -10.36
C LEU A 74 1.38 2.47 -10.24
N ASP A 75 0.53 1.64 -9.65
CA ASP A 75 0.82 0.24 -9.40
C ASP A 75 0.22 -0.66 -10.47
N ALA A 76 0.95 -1.68 -10.88
CA ALA A 76 0.36 -2.84 -11.53
C ALA A 76 -0.33 -3.70 -10.47
N SER A 77 -1.59 -4.07 -10.72
CA SER A 77 -2.40 -4.82 -9.77
C SER A 77 -2.95 -6.09 -10.40
N GLY A 78 -2.74 -7.21 -9.72
CA GLY A 78 -3.33 -8.50 -10.05
C GLY A 78 -4.18 -8.99 -8.88
N MET A 79 -5.37 -9.56 -9.19
CA MET A 79 -6.27 -10.09 -8.17
C MET A 79 -6.85 -11.43 -8.62
N ALA A 80 -6.85 -12.42 -7.75
CA ALA A 80 -7.53 -13.69 -7.92
C ALA A 80 -8.71 -13.77 -6.95
N ILE A 81 -9.88 -14.14 -7.44
CA ILE A 81 -11.10 -14.33 -6.65
C ILE A 81 -11.61 -15.75 -6.85
N TRP A 82 -11.75 -16.46 -5.78
CA TRP A 82 -12.27 -17.83 -5.77
C TRP A 82 -13.50 -17.94 -4.87
N HIS A 83 -14.62 -18.36 -5.47
CA HIS A 83 -15.87 -18.66 -4.76
C HIS A 83 -15.91 -20.15 -4.43
N ALA A 84 -15.79 -20.48 -3.16
CA ALA A 84 -15.85 -21.85 -2.67
C ALA A 84 -17.14 -22.08 -1.85
N LYS A 85 -17.64 -23.31 -1.87
CA LYS A 85 -18.74 -23.72 -0.98
C LYS A 85 -18.23 -24.82 -0.05
N ILE A 86 -18.25 -24.58 1.24
CA ILE A 86 -17.92 -25.59 2.26
C ILE A 86 -19.21 -25.95 3.00
N LYS A 87 -19.66 -27.19 2.86
CA LYS A 87 -20.92 -27.69 3.49
C LYS A 87 -22.12 -26.72 3.31
N ASN A 88 -22.40 -26.29 2.10
CA ASN A 88 -23.44 -25.30 1.77
C ASN A 88 -23.15 -23.84 2.19
N TYR A 89 -22.03 -23.56 2.84
CA TYR A 89 -21.65 -22.21 3.24
C TYR A 89 -20.80 -21.58 2.14
N PRO A 90 -21.25 -20.51 1.48
CA PRO A 90 -20.47 -19.86 0.43
C PRO A 90 -19.37 -18.99 1.06
N LEU A 91 -18.13 -19.22 0.64
CA LEU A 91 -16.96 -18.44 1.04
C LEU A 91 -16.37 -17.80 -0.20
N THR A 92 -15.83 -16.59 -0.06
CA THR A 92 -15.08 -15.94 -1.13
C THR A 92 -13.66 -15.65 -0.65
N PHE A 93 -12.70 -16.30 -1.30
CA PHE A 93 -11.29 -16.03 -1.12
C PHE A 93 -10.85 -15.01 -2.15
N ARG A 94 -10.06 -14.02 -1.71
CA ARG A 94 -9.50 -13.01 -2.59
C ARG A 94 -8.02 -12.81 -2.24
N TYR A 95 -7.17 -12.89 -3.26
CA TYR A 95 -5.76 -12.58 -3.14
C TYR A 95 -5.41 -11.50 -4.15
N GLN A 96 -4.79 -10.43 -3.69
CA GLN A 96 -4.40 -9.28 -4.50
C GLN A 96 -2.93 -8.96 -4.27
N VAL A 97 -2.23 -8.64 -5.36
CA VAL A 97 -0.85 -8.17 -5.34
C VAL A 97 -0.78 -6.85 -6.10
N ASN A 98 -0.15 -5.86 -5.50
CA ASN A 98 0.11 -4.55 -6.11
C ASN A 98 1.61 -4.30 -6.09
N VAL A 99 2.14 -3.85 -7.22
CA VAL A 99 3.56 -3.54 -7.39
C VAL A 99 3.68 -2.16 -8.03
N PRO A 100 4.31 -1.17 -7.38
CA PRO A 100 4.52 0.15 -7.96
C PRO A 100 5.46 0.06 -9.15
N VAL A 101 4.99 0.57 -10.30
CA VAL A 101 5.75 0.56 -11.55
C VAL A 101 6.43 1.89 -11.76
N ILE A 102 5.68 2.98 -11.60
CA ILE A 102 6.16 4.36 -11.72
C ILE A 102 5.51 5.22 -10.65
N GLY A 103 6.23 6.24 -10.20
CA GLY A 103 5.70 7.16 -9.21
C GLY A 103 6.59 8.37 -9.00
N VAL A 104 6.20 9.16 -8.02
CA VAL A 104 6.96 10.28 -7.49
C VAL A 104 6.95 10.21 -5.97
N MET A 105 8.08 10.53 -5.38
CA MET A 105 8.28 10.50 -3.93
C MET A 105 8.88 11.81 -3.45
N PHE A 106 8.35 12.32 -2.35
CA PHE A 106 8.99 13.39 -1.60
C PHE A 106 10.09 12.77 -0.72
N SER A 107 11.33 13.09 -1.02
CA SER A 107 12.52 12.61 -0.31
C SER A 107 13.56 13.73 -0.22
N PRO A 108 13.67 14.40 0.93
CA PRO A 108 14.79 15.33 1.16
C PRO A 108 16.15 14.63 0.98
N HIS A 109 17.17 15.40 0.67
CA HIS A 109 18.55 14.87 0.63
C HIS A 109 19.02 14.49 2.04
N TYR A 110 19.98 13.60 2.11
CA TYR A 110 20.59 13.21 3.37
C TYR A 110 21.16 14.44 4.11
N GLY A 111 20.69 14.66 5.35
CA GLY A 111 21.11 15.80 6.17
C GLY A 111 20.39 17.12 5.88
N GLN A 112 19.54 17.20 4.87
CA GLN A 112 18.74 18.38 4.55
C GLN A 112 17.60 18.56 5.55
N SER A 113 17.48 19.77 6.11
CA SER A 113 16.43 20.11 7.05
C SER A 113 15.16 20.63 6.35
N TYR A 114 14.02 20.46 6.99
CA TYR A 114 12.74 21.02 6.47
C TYR A 114 12.77 22.56 6.46
N TYR A 115 13.54 23.20 7.35
CA TYR A 115 13.76 24.64 7.33
C TYR A 115 14.42 25.10 6.05
N GLU A 116 15.44 24.37 5.60
CA GLU A 116 16.13 24.67 4.31
C GLU A 116 15.19 24.55 3.12
N ILE A 117 14.32 23.52 3.12
CA ILE A 117 13.38 23.26 2.02
C ILE A 117 12.29 24.34 1.98
N PHE A 118 11.62 24.59 3.12
CA PHE A 118 10.40 25.40 3.14
C PHE A 118 10.63 26.88 3.44
N THR A 119 11.72 27.23 4.14
CA THR A 119 12.00 28.62 4.52
C THR A 119 13.08 29.24 3.62
N LEU A 120 14.15 28.52 3.32
CA LEU A 120 15.22 29.02 2.46
C LEU A 120 15.00 28.74 0.98
N GLY A 121 13.93 27.99 0.62
CA GLY A 121 13.59 27.69 -0.76
C GLY A 121 14.51 26.68 -1.45
N ASN A 122 15.34 25.96 -0.70
CA ASN A 122 16.24 24.94 -1.26
C ASN A 122 15.49 23.62 -1.50
N SER A 123 14.59 23.62 -2.47
CA SER A 123 13.72 22.49 -2.80
C SER A 123 14.16 21.67 -4.01
N ASN A 124 15.33 21.96 -4.57
CA ASN A 124 15.81 21.25 -5.75
C ASN A 124 16.06 19.77 -5.45
N GLY A 125 15.47 18.88 -6.26
CA GLY A 125 15.66 17.44 -6.14
C GLY A 125 14.97 16.79 -4.93
N VAL A 126 14.07 17.50 -4.23
CA VAL A 126 13.29 16.95 -3.10
C VAL A 126 12.17 16.04 -3.57
N VAL A 127 11.62 16.27 -4.77
CA VAL A 127 10.68 15.40 -5.43
C VAL A 127 11.40 14.56 -6.46
N GLN A 128 11.39 13.25 -6.26
CA GLN A 128 12.11 12.29 -7.09
C GLN A 128 11.18 11.37 -7.81
N PHE A 129 11.52 11.05 -9.05
CA PHE A 129 10.87 9.99 -9.81
C PHE A 129 11.23 8.63 -9.24
N THR A 130 10.22 7.78 -9.06
CA THR A 130 10.38 6.42 -8.54
C THR A 130 9.87 5.38 -9.53
N SER A 131 10.54 4.24 -9.53
CA SER A 131 10.12 3.05 -10.25
C SER A 131 10.72 1.81 -9.59
N LEU A 132 10.56 0.64 -10.19
CA LEU A 132 11.08 -0.63 -9.64
C LEU A 132 12.58 -0.63 -9.32
N HIS A 133 13.38 0.23 -9.98
CA HIS A 133 14.85 0.28 -9.76
C HIS A 133 15.22 0.95 -8.43
N ASN A 134 14.44 1.93 -7.97
CA ASN A 134 14.73 2.69 -6.74
C ASN A 134 13.62 2.55 -5.67
N GLN A 135 12.47 1.94 -6.03
CA GLN A 135 11.37 1.64 -5.10
C GLN A 135 10.83 0.22 -5.34
N PRO A 136 11.64 -0.84 -5.10
CA PRO A 136 11.21 -2.23 -5.24
C PRO A 136 10.27 -2.59 -4.09
N SER A 137 9.02 -2.20 -4.20
CA SER A 137 7.98 -2.37 -3.17
C SER A 137 6.89 -3.31 -3.66
N MET A 138 6.20 -3.95 -2.75
CA MET A 138 5.08 -4.84 -3.06
C MET A 138 4.09 -4.86 -1.90
N ARG A 139 2.80 -4.79 -2.23
CA ARG A 139 1.71 -4.99 -1.27
C ARG A 139 0.90 -6.21 -1.64
N GLN A 140 0.71 -7.11 -0.69
CA GLN A 140 -0.11 -8.30 -0.83
C GLN A 140 -1.29 -8.22 0.12
N MET A 141 -2.47 -8.62 -0.35
CA MET A 141 -3.68 -8.71 0.47
C MET A 141 -4.36 -10.04 0.25
N LEU A 142 -4.54 -10.79 1.31
CA LEU A 142 -5.37 -11.99 1.36
C LEU A 142 -6.63 -11.67 2.14
N SER A 143 -7.82 -11.97 1.60
CA SER A 143 -9.07 -11.78 2.32
C SER A 143 -10.03 -12.94 2.12
N ILE A 144 -10.84 -13.19 3.15
CA ILE A 144 -11.87 -14.22 3.17
C ILE A 144 -13.18 -13.55 3.58
N ASP A 145 -14.19 -13.66 2.73
CA ASP A 145 -15.53 -13.11 2.98
C ASP A 145 -16.47 -14.23 3.42
N PHE A 146 -17.17 -14.00 4.54
CA PHE A 146 -18.18 -14.89 5.11
C PHE A 146 -19.52 -14.19 5.04
N PRO A 147 -20.57 -14.77 4.42
CA PRO A 147 -21.90 -14.20 4.45
C PRO A 147 -22.48 -14.30 5.86
N ILE A 148 -22.94 -13.17 6.38
CA ILE A 148 -23.77 -13.08 7.59
C ILE A 148 -25.12 -12.54 7.16
N ARG A 149 -26.18 -12.88 7.87
CA ARG A 149 -27.60 -12.64 7.56
C ARG A 149 -27.93 -11.41 6.67
N TYR A 150 -27.28 -10.24 6.88
CA TYR A 150 -27.54 -8.99 6.13
C TYR A 150 -26.28 -8.33 5.55
N ALA A 151 -25.10 -8.92 5.76
CA ALA A 151 -23.82 -8.37 5.34
C ALA A 151 -22.82 -9.50 5.10
N LYS A 152 -21.66 -9.19 4.55
CA LYS A 152 -20.52 -10.11 4.51
C LYS A 152 -19.49 -9.63 5.53
N MET A 153 -19.03 -10.51 6.39
CA MET A 153 -17.88 -10.25 7.24
C MET A 153 -16.61 -10.59 6.47
N ARG A 154 -15.64 -9.71 6.51
CA ARG A 154 -14.34 -9.88 5.84
C ARG A 154 -13.24 -9.95 6.87
N PHE A 155 -12.43 -11.00 6.78
CA PHE A 155 -11.12 -11.07 7.41
C PHE A 155 -10.07 -10.83 6.35
N SER A 156 -9.14 -9.93 6.61
CA SER A 156 -8.06 -9.63 5.67
C SER A 156 -6.72 -9.60 6.38
N TYR A 157 -5.70 -10.06 5.66
CA TYR A 157 -4.30 -9.91 6.02
C TYR A 157 -3.61 -9.14 4.92
N VAL A 158 -2.93 -8.07 5.30
CA VAL A 158 -2.13 -7.23 4.39
C VAL A 158 -0.67 -7.33 4.80
N ALA A 159 0.18 -7.71 3.86
CA ALA A 159 1.62 -7.60 3.95
C ALA A 159 2.07 -6.47 3.02
N ASP A 160 2.62 -5.41 3.59
CA ASP A 160 3.12 -4.24 2.87
C ASP A 160 4.64 -4.17 3.03
N LEU A 161 5.35 -4.42 1.94
CA LEU A 161 6.80 -4.45 1.85
C LEU A 161 7.25 -3.21 1.07
N GLN A 162 7.56 -2.14 1.78
CA GLN A 162 8.00 -0.88 1.18
C GLN A 162 9.51 -0.76 1.28
N GLN A 163 10.15 -0.59 0.14
CA GLN A 163 11.58 -0.33 0.04
C GLN A 163 11.81 0.86 -0.88
N SER A 164 12.75 1.73 -0.53
CA SER A 164 13.17 2.82 -1.39
C SER A 164 14.64 3.15 -1.18
N ASP A 165 15.32 3.51 -2.26
CA ASP A 165 16.69 4.02 -2.28
C ASP A 165 16.70 5.30 -3.13
N VAL A 166 16.47 6.44 -2.46
CA VAL A 166 16.26 7.73 -3.10
C VAL A 166 17.02 8.81 -2.32
N ASN A 167 17.73 9.68 -3.02
CA ASN A 167 18.54 10.77 -2.42
C ASN A 167 19.51 10.28 -1.34
N ASP A 168 20.21 9.16 -1.58
CA ASP A 168 21.11 8.49 -0.63
C ASP A 168 20.45 8.02 0.67
N ILE A 169 19.13 8.02 0.72
CA ILE A 169 18.34 7.52 1.85
C ILE A 169 17.73 6.17 1.49
N ARG A 170 18.19 5.12 2.17
CA ARG A 170 17.60 3.78 2.08
C ARG A 170 16.56 3.60 3.16
N THR A 171 15.36 3.23 2.74
CA THR A 171 14.25 2.98 3.64
C THR A 171 13.68 1.60 3.42
N HIS A 172 13.49 0.86 4.50
CA HIS A 172 12.80 -0.43 4.52
C HIS A 172 11.70 -0.37 5.56
N THR A 173 10.46 -0.56 5.14
CA THR A 173 9.31 -0.62 6.04
C THR A 173 8.50 -1.86 5.69
N TYR A 174 8.43 -2.80 6.63
CA TYR A 174 7.64 -4.01 6.49
C TYR A 174 6.51 -3.96 7.51
N SER A 175 5.28 -4.05 7.04
CA SER A 175 4.12 -4.08 7.92
C SER A 175 3.23 -5.28 7.63
N HIS A 176 2.66 -5.83 8.70
CA HIS A 176 1.71 -6.92 8.67
C HIS A 176 0.47 -6.49 9.43
N VAL A 177 -0.66 -6.40 8.74
CA VAL A 177 -1.91 -5.90 9.31
C VAL A 177 -3.00 -6.94 9.16
N PHE A 178 -3.65 -7.27 10.27
CA PHE A 178 -4.87 -8.07 10.28
C PHE A 178 -6.08 -7.14 10.44
N MET A 179 -7.07 -7.30 9.58
CA MET A 179 -8.26 -6.47 9.56
C MET A 179 -9.51 -7.34 9.63
N VAL A 180 -10.50 -6.85 10.37
CA VAL A 180 -11.85 -7.40 10.39
C VAL A 180 -12.82 -6.30 10.02
N GLY A 181 -13.71 -6.56 9.07
CA GLY A 181 -14.66 -5.58 8.59
C GLY A 181 -15.94 -6.17 8.08
N PHE A 182 -16.93 -5.32 7.83
CA PHE A 182 -18.17 -5.67 7.18
C PHE A 182 -18.19 -5.13 5.75
N VAL A 183 -18.61 -5.95 4.81
CA VAL A 183 -18.75 -5.60 3.41
C VAL A 183 -20.22 -5.59 3.04
N LYS A 184 -20.67 -4.47 2.47
CA LYS A 184 -22.00 -4.32 1.91
C LYS A 184 -21.87 -3.85 0.46
N ASP A 185 -22.47 -4.58 -0.46
CA ASP A 185 -22.49 -4.19 -1.86
C ASP A 185 -23.43 -3.00 -2.04
N LEU A 186 -22.92 -1.87 -2.53
CA LEU A 186 -23.70 -0.67 -2.83
C LEU A 186 -23.77 -0.51 -4.35
N TYR A 187 -24.97 -0.44 -4.88
CA TYR A 187 -25.21 -0.18 -6.30
C TYR A 187 -25.64 1.29 -6.47
N LEU A 188 -24.73 2.10 -7.03
CA LEU A 188 -24.99 3.53 -7.30
C LEU A 188 -25.85 3.74 -8.54
N ILE A 189 -25.92 2.77 -9.45
CA ILE A 189 -26.68 2.85 -10.68
C ILE A 189 -27.91 1.97 -10.56
N ARG A 190 -29.07 2.60 -10.46
CA ARG A 190 -30.38 1.92 -10.48
C ARG A 190 -30.93 2.03 -11.89
N ASN A 191 -31.08 0.91 -12.59
CA ASN A 191 -31.75 0.93 -13.89
C ASN A 191 -33.24 1.25 -13.70
N LYS A 192 -33.76 2.22 -14.45
CA LYS A 192 -35.17 2.68 -14.36
C LYS A 192 -36.21 1.58 -14.63
N SER A 193 -35.80 0.51 -15.27
CA SER A 193 -36.68 -0.61 -15.71
C SER A 193 -36.76 -1.79 -14.73
N GLY A 194 -36.19 -1.70 -13.52
CA GLY A 194 -36.28 -2.79 -12.54
C GLY A 194 -35.53 -4.08 -12.90
N THR A 195 -34.90 -4.14 -14.05
CA THR A 195 -34.11 -5.28 -14.49
C THR A 195 -32.82 -5.40 -13.65
N PRO A 196 -32.44 -6.62 -13.22
CA PRO A 196 -31.20 -6.82 -12.48
C PRO A 196 -30.01 -6.37 -13.36
N LEU A 197 -29.08 -5.64 -12.74
CA LEU A 197 -27.86 -5.21 -13.40
C LEU A 197 -27.11 -6.38 -14.04
N PRO A 198 -26.56 -6.20 -15.24
CA PRO A 198 -25.73 -7.23 -15.87
C PRO A 198 -24.62 -7.69 -14.93
N PRO A 199 -24.24 -8.97 -14.94
CA PRO A 199 -23.19 -9.49 -14.05
C PRO A 199 -21.83 -8.81 -14.21
N ALA A 200 -21.61 -8.11 -15.35
CA ALA A 200 -20.40 -7.32 -15.56
C ALA A 200 -20.31 -6.03 -14.71
N ILE A 201 -21.45 -5.55 -14.18
CA ILE A 201 -21.53 -4.30 -13.37
C ILE A 201 -21.67 -4.61 -11.88
N ARG A 202 -21.79 -5.89 -11.51
CA ARG A 202 -21.85 -6.27 -10.09
C ARG A 202 -20.48 -6.11 -9.45
N ALA A 203 -20.44 -5.41 -8.31
CA ALA A 203 -19.25 -5.40 -7.46
C ALA A 203 -18.88 -6.82 -7.06
N TYR A 204 -17.60 -7.08 -6.92
CA TYR A 204 -16.99 -8.40 -6.70
C TYR A 204 -17.40 -9.03 -5.38
#